data_f88206e92d9ec53f7616ac6dd723b5a5
#
_entry.id   f88206e92d9ec53f7616ac6dd723b5a5
#
_cell.length_a   1.000
_cell.length_b   1.000
_cell.length_c   1.000
_cell.angle_alpha   90.00
_cell.angle_beta   90.00
_cell.angle_gamma   90.00
#
_symmetry.space_group_name_H-M   'P 1'
#
loop_
_entity.id
_entity.type
_entity.pdbx_description
1 polymer ?
#
loop_
_entity_poly.entity_id
_entity_poly.type
_entity_poly.pdbx_seq_one_letter_code
_entity_poly.pdbx_strand_id
1 'polypeptide(L)'
;MKGESEELMRSEDLRLAHVDAPPFTPPERARFTFIDLFAGIGGFRLGLQQAGGRCVFSSEWDKGAQETYQANFGEMPHGDITLAETQAAIPEKFDLLCAGFPCQPFSISGKMRGFEDTRGTLIYEVFKIMETHRPKVVLLENVKHLRYHDKGRTLRVILQSLEELGYHVRWTILNASNFGVPQNRERVIIVCTLQKPFSFVPLAMCHNRVVLRDFLDQEGEFEYMTDAYTLLPKTTLQDSGLIFAGYRNKRIRTVGVNPDTLHLSRVHKQPNRIYSADGVHPALPSQESSGRFWILNAGQVRKLTLGECYRIMGFPENFCRTGAIGEQYRQVGNSVCVPMVAAIGREIVKQGMLPSADGQSPPVSPGKHSLAPTE
;
A
#
# COMPACT_ATOMS: atom_id res chain seq x y z
N MET A 1 -49.48 -28.45 4.15
CA MET A 1 -49.13 -27.35 3.23
C MET A 1 -49.18 -25.92 3.79
N LYS A 2 -49.89 -25.62 4.88
CA LYS A 2 -49.82 -24.29 5.56
C LYS A 2 -48.73 -24.18 6.63
N GLY A 3 -48.19 -25.29 7.14
CA GLY A 3 -47.13 -25.28 8.16
C GLY A 3 -45.73 -25.15 7.61
N GLU A 4 -45.47 -25.65 6.41
CA GLU A 4 -44.12 -25.63 5.80
C GLU A 4 -43.74 -24.25 5.25
N SER A 5 -44.72 -23.42 4.83
CA SER A 5 -44.48 -22.04 4.38
C SER A 5 -44.20 -21.06 5.52
N GLU A 6 -44.72 -21.26 6.71
CA GLU A 6 -44.42 -20.45 7.89
C GLU A 6 -43.06 -20.75 8.53
N GLU A 7 -42.62 -22.01 8.42
CA GLU A 7 -41.30 -22.42 8.92
C GLU A 7 -40.18 -22.00 7.98
N LEU A 8 -40.40 -21.96 6.65
CA LEU A 8 -39.45 -21.39 5.67
C LEU A 8 -39.30 -19.87 5.83
N MET A 9 -40.40 -19.13 6.04
CA MET A 9 -40.34 -17.68 6.25
C MET A 9 -39.62 -17.34 7.58
N ARG A 10 -39.77 -18.12 8.64
CA ARG A 10 -39.03 -17.95 9.89
C ARG A 10 -37.54 -18.26 9.76
N SER A 11 -37.15 -19.17 8.87
CA SER A 11 -35.72 -19.49 8.63
C SER A 11 -35.01 -18.47 7.76
N GLU A 12 -35.73 -17.75 6.88
CA GLU A 12 -35.20 -16.63 6.10
C GLU A 12 -35.06 -15.35 6.92
N ASP A 13 -36.04 -15.05 7.80
CA ASP A 13 -35.95 -13.91 8.73
C ASP A 13 -34.84 -14.11 9.80
N LEU A 14 -34.55 -15.34 10.21
CA LEU A 14 -33.44 -15.64 11.13
C LEU A 14 -32.05 -15.56 10.49
N ARG A 15 -31.96 -15.61 9.14
CA ARG A 15 -30.70 -15.39 8.41
C ARG A 15 -30.37 -13.94 8.14
N LEU A 16 -31.33 -13.03 8.32
CA LEU A 16 -31.13 -11.58 8.18
C LEU A 16 -30.76 -10.87 9.52
N ALA A 17 -30.72 -11.57 10.63
CA ALA A 17 -30.52 -10.99 11.94
C ALA A 17 -29.17 -11.36 12.57
N HIS A 18 -28.05 -11.01 11.95
CA HIS A 18 -26.74 -10.70 12.55
C HIS A 18 -25.76 -10.38 11.40
N VAL A 19 -25.98 -9.28 10.73
CA VAL A 19 -24.86 -8.61 10.05
C VAL A 19 -24.09 -7.96 11.18
N ASP A 20 -23.07 -8.64 11.69
CA ASP A 20 -22.14 -8.04 12.63
C ASP A 20 -21.66 -6.71 12.06
N ALA A 21 -21.63 -5.68 12.91
CA ALA A 21 -21.16 -4.37 12.49
C ALA A 21 -19.76 -4.53 11.83
N PRO A 22 -19.48 -3.81 10.73
CA PRO A 22 -18.22 -3.96 10.02
C PRO A 22 -17.06 -3.67 11.00
N PRO A 23 -15.97 -4.48 10.95
CA PRO A 23 -14.91 -4.43 11.95
C PRO A 23 -14.17 -3.08 12.00
N PHE A 24 -14.24 -2.27 10.93
CA PHE A 24 -13.50 -1.01 10.84
C PHE A 24 -14.41 0.17 10.51
N THR A 25 -15.14 0.65 11.52
CA THR A 25 -15.93 1.87 11.40
C THR A 25 -15.05 3.12 11.38
N PRO A 26 -15.46 4.20 10.68
CA PRO A 26 -14.74 5.46 10.74
C PRO A 26 -14.77 6.06 12.15
N PRO A 27 -13.77 6.90 12.52
CA PRO A 27 -13.76 7.54 13.82
C PRO A 27 -15.01 8.42 14.01
N GLU A 28 -15.61 8.39 15.21
CA GLU A 28 -16.81 9.20 15.54
C GLU A 28 -16.57 10.69 15.27
N ARG A 29 -15.40 11.20 15.64
CA ARG A 29 -14.97 12.57 15.38
C ARG A 29 -13.79 12.55 14.42
N ALA A 30 -14.09 12.62 13.13
CA ALA A 30 -13.06 12.71 12.11
C ALA A 30 -12.39 14.08 12.12
N ARG A 31 -11.06 14.10 11.98
CA ARG A 31 -10.26 15.33 11.86
C ARG A 31 -10.29 15.89 10.43
N PHE A 32 -10.39 15.01 9.45
CA PHE A 32 -10.44 15.34 8.04
C PHE A 32 -11.25 14.29 7.29
N THR A 33 -11.70 14.65 6.10
CA THR A 33 -12.35 13.74 5.17
C THR A 33 -11.41 13.39 4.02
N PHE A 34 -11.54 12.18 3.48
CA PHE A 34 -10.75 11.77 2.33
C PHE A 34 -11.53 10.88 1.36
N ILE A 35 -11.04 10.85 0.12
CA ILE A 35 -11.47 9.89 -0.89
C ILE A 35 -10.33 8.92 -1.21
N ASP A 36 -10.67 7.65 -1.49
CA ASP A 36 -9.74 6.55 -1.77
C ASP A 36 -9.96 6.01 -3.18
N LEU A 37 -9.05 6.34 -4.11
CA LEU A 37 -9.12 5.92 -5.50
C LEU A 37 -8.22 4.70 -5.72
N PHE A 38 -8.71 3.73 -6.51
CA PHE A 38 -8.08 2.42 -6.66
C PHE A 38 -7.92 1.74 -5.30
N ALA A 39 -9.00 1.76 -4.52
CA ALA A 39 -8.99 1.47 -3.09
C ALA A 39 -8.54 0.05 -2.74
N GLY A 40 -8.62 -0.89 -3.70
CA GLY A 40 -8.30 -2.30 -3.45
C GLY A 40 -9.14 -2.83 -2.29
N ILE A 41 -8.46 -3.43 -1.32
CA ILE A 41 -9.08 -3.95 -0.09
C ILE A 41 -9.08 -2.93 1.07
N GLY A 42 -8.78 -1.65 0.81
CA GLY A 42 -8.87 -0.58 1.81
C GLY A 42 -7.63 -0.35 2.66
N GLY A 43 -6.44 -0.65 2.15
CA GLY A 43 -5.19 -0.40 2.88
C GLY A 43 -4.95 1.08 3.19
N PHE A 44 -5.24 1.98 2.25
CA PHE A 44 -5.22 3.43 2.48
C PHE A 44 -6.27 3.83 3.52
N ARG A 45 -7.49 3.31 3.39
CA ARG A 45 -8.57 3.60 4.33
C ARG A 45 -8.18 3.25 5.77
N LEU A 46 -7.67 2.04 6.01
CA LEU A 46 -7.20 1.65 7.33
C LEU A 46 -6.13 2.60 7.88
N GLY A 47 -5.11 2.90 7.07
CA GLY A 47 -4.02 3.78 7.51
C GLY A 47 -4.48 5.22 7.80
N LEU A 48 -5.33 5.79 6.95
CA LEU A 48 -5.83 7.17 7.13
C LEU A 48 -6.86 7.26 8.25
N GLN A 49 -7.71 6.24 8.48
CA GLN A 49 -8.60 6.18 9.65
C GLN A 49 -7.80 6.16 10.97
N GLN A 50 -6.66 5.44 11.02
CA GLN A 50 -5.74 5.48 12.17
C GLN A 50 -5.09 6.86 12.38
N ALA A 51 -5.04 7.71 11.35
CA ALA A 51 -4.62 9.10 11.45
C ALA A 51 -5.75 10.07 11.80
N GLY A 52 -6.99 9.58 11.97
CA GLY A 52 -8.17 10.35 12.31
C GLY A 52 -9.02 10.80 11.12
N GLY A 53 -8.80 10.23 9.92
CA GLY A 53 -9.58 10.53 8.72
C GLY A 53 -10.88 9.73 8.63
N ARG A 54 -11.88 10.28 7.93
CA ARG A 54 -13.10 9.59 7.50
C ARG A 54 -13.10 9.48 5.98
N CYS A 55 -13.23 8.25 5.47
CA CYS A 55 -13.48 8.03 4.06
C CYS A 55 -14.91 8.48 3.69
N VAL A 56 -15.05 9.30 2.69
CA VAL A 56 -16.34 9.81 2.21
C VAL A 56 -16.68 9.36 0.79
N PHE A 57 -15.71 8.74 0.11
CA PHE A 57 -15.88 8.14 -1.20
C PHE A 57 -14.72 7.16 -1.45
N SER A 58 -15.01 6.04 -2.06
CA SER A 58 -14.00 5.09 -2.54
C SER A 58 -14.38 4.54 -3.90
N SER A 59 -13.38 4.22 -4.72
CA SER A 59 -13.54 3.66 -6.05
C SER A 59 -12.60 2.48 -6.24
N GLU A 60 -13.16 1.35 -6.71
CA GLU A 60 -12.41 0.13 -7.05
C GLU A 60 -13.20 -0.62 -8.13
N TRP A 61 -12.55 -1.14 -9.16
CA TRP A 61 -13.21 -1.82 -10.27
C TRP A 61 -13.22 -3.35 -10.13
N ASP A 62 -12.27 -3.91 -9.36
CA ASP A 62 -12.15 -5.35 -9.10
C ASP A 62 -13.23 -5.79 -8.10
N LYS A 63 -14.17 -6.61 -8.56
CA LYS A 63 -15.31 -7.06 -7.75
C LYS A 63 -14.90 -7.80 -6.49
N GLY A 64 -13.89 -8.67 -6.57
CA GLY A 64 -13.41 -9.41 -5.40
C GLY A 64 -12.77 -8.49 -4.36
N ALA A 65 -12.08 -7.43 -4.79
CA ALA A 65 -11.57 -6.41 -3.90
C ALA A 65 -12.70 -5.57 -3.27
N GLN A 66 -13.73 -5.21 -4.05
CA GLN A 66 -14.93 -4.53 -3.55
C GLN A 66 -15.65 -5.34 -2.46
N GLU A 67 -15.83 -6.65 -2.65
CA GLU A 67 -16.45 -7.54 -1.66
C GLU A 67 -15.63 -7.59 -0.36
N THR A 68 -14.30 -7.72 -0.47
CA THR A 68 -13.41 -7.66 0.70
C THR A 68 -13.48 -6.31 1.39
N TYR A 69 -13.52 -5.22 0.63
CA TYR A 69 -13.66 -3.87 1.17
C TYR A 69 -14.99 -3.70 1.92
N GLN A 70 -16.10 -4.12 1.30
CA GLN A 70 -17.43 -4.05 1.92
C GLN A 70 -17.52 -4.85 3.21
N ALA A 71 -16.95 -6.06 3.25
CA ALA A 71 -16.92 -6.90 4.45
C ALA A 71 -16.21 -6.22 5.64
N ASN A 72 -15.25 -5.35 5.35
CA ASN A 72 -14.45 -4.68 6.38
C ASN A 72 -14.99 -3.30 6.80
N PHE A 73 -15.64 -2.58 5.89
CA PHE A 73 -16.04 -1.19 6.12
C PHE A 73 -17.56 -0.95 6.03
N GLY A 74 -18.34 -1.97 5.64
CA GLY A 74 -19.79 -1.86 5.50
C GLY A 74 -20.25 -1.04 4.29
N GLU A 75 -19.33 -0.58 3.46
CA GLU A 75 -19.60 0.25 2.29
C GLU A 75 -18.99 -0.40 1.04
N MET A 76 -19.77 -0.51 -0.04
CA MET A 76 -19.28 -0.97 -1.34
C MET A 76 -18.56 0.19 -2.04
N PRO A 77 -17.31 0.04 -2.47
CA PRO A 77 -16.68 1.04 -3.32
C PRO A 77 -17.46 1.27 -4.61
N HIS A 78 -17.49 2.52 -5.07
CA HIS A 78 -17.96 2.82 -6.41
C HIS A 78 -17.09 2.10 -7.46
N GLY A 79 -17.61 1.89 -8.64
CA GLY A 79 -16.94 1.15 -9.71
C GLY A 79 -15.71 1.83 -10.31
N ASP A 80 -15.56 1.66 -11.61
CA ASP A 80 -14.43 2.22 -12.37
C ASP A 80 -14.46 3.75 -12.36
N ILE A 81 -13.37 4.36 -11.90
CA ILE A 81 -13.22 5.82 -11.77
C ILE A 81 -13.18 6.53 -13.14
N THR A 82 -12.98 5.81 -14.25
CA THR A 82 -13.03 6.39 -15.60
C THR A 82 -14.46 6.70 -16.08
N LEU A 83 -15.47 6.14 -15.39
CA LEU A 83 -16.87 6.32 -15.75
C LEU A 83 -17.43 7.62 -15.17
N ALA A 84 -18.17 8.36 -16.00
CA ALA A 84 -18.75 9.64 -15.61
C ALA A 84 -19.71 9.51 -14.41
N GLU A 85 -20.47 8.43 -14.32
CA GLU A 85 -21.37 8.12 -13.21
C GLU A 85 -20.61 7.92 -11.88
N THR A 86 -19.44 7.25 -11.92
CA THR A 86 -18.58 7.09 -10.76
C THR A 86 -18.00 8.43 -10.32
N GLN A 87 -17.53 9.24 -11.27
CA GLN A 87 -17.00 10.59 -10.97
C GLN A 87 -18.10 11.52 -10.42
N ALA A 88 -19.32 11.43 -10.91
CA ALA A 88 -20.44 12.24 -10.43
C ALA A 88 -20.83 11.93 -8.96
N ALA A 89 -20.48 10.76 -8.44
CA ALA A 89 -20.70 10.38 -7.05
C ALA A 89 -19.65 10.95 -6.09
N ILE A 90 -18.55 11.55 -6.57
CA ILE A 90 -17.52 12.16 -5.74
C ILE A 90 -18.11 13.37 -5.01
N PRO A 91 -18.00 13.46 -3.66
CA PRO A 91 -18.46 14.62 -2.91
C PRO A 91 -17.81 15.92 -3.39
N GLU A 92 -18.56 17.01 -3.39
CA GLU A 92 -18.05 18.33 -3.81
C GLU A 92 -16.80 18.75 -3.01
N LYS A 93 -16.74 18.43 -1.72
CA LYS A 93 -15.67 18.83 -0.81
C LYS A 93 -15.15 17.64 0.01
N PHE A 94 -13.84 17.52 0.02
CA PHE A 94 -13.07 16.63 0.89
C PHE A 94 -11.67 17.20 1.07
N ASP A 95 -10.98 16.81 2.13
CA ASP A 95 -9.69 17.40 2.48
C ASP A 95 -8.50 16.72 1.81
N LEU A 96 -8.56 15.37 1.65
CA LEU A 96 -7.45 14.58 1.14
C LEU A 96 -7.94 13.61 0.04
N LEU A 97 -7.14 13.46 -1.01
CA LEU A 97 -7.26 12.41 -2.01
C LEU A 97 -6.09 11.43 -1.83
N CYS A 98 -6.37 10.14 -1.69
CA CYS A 98 -5.33 9.11 -1.79
C CYS A 98 -5.56 8.20 -3.00
N ALA A 99 -4.46 7.73 -3.60
CA ALA A 99 -4.51 6.84 -4.75
C ALA A 99 -3.25 5.96 -4.86
N GLY A 100 -3.44 4.64 -4.89
CA GLY A 100 -2.45 3.66 -5.33
C GLY A 100 -2.64 3.32 -6.80
N PHE A 101 -2.29 4.24 -7.69
CA PHE A 101 -2.58 4.09 -9.11
C PHE A 101 -1.68 3.06 -9.79
N PRO A 102 -2.18 2.28 -10.78
CA PRO A 102 -1.37 1.29 -11.48
C PRO A 102 -0.30 1.96 -12.35
N CYS A 103 0.89 1.33 -12.40
CA CYS A 103 1.98 1.79 -13.26
C CYS A 103 1.68 1.39 -14.73
N GLN A 104 1.07 2.29 -15.46
CA GLN A 104 0.82 2.13 -16.90
C GLN A 104 1.87 2.87 -17.73
N PRO A 105 2.32 2.32 -18.86
CA PRO A 105 3.20 3.05 -19.77
C PRO A 105 2.47 4.24 -20.39
N PHE A 106 3.10 5.41 -20.37
CA PHE A 106 2.63 6.55 -21.14
C PHE A 106 3.09 6.43 -22.59
N SER A 107 2.18 6.66 -23.53
CA SER A 107 2.54 6.86 -24.94
C SER A 107 3.04 8.30 -25.12
N ILE A 108 4.26 8.59 -24.62
CA ILE A 108 4.85 9.92 -24.77
C ILE A 108 5.39 10.04 -26.20
N SER A 109 4.60 10.65 -27.07
CA SER A 109 5.00 10.99 -28.44
C SER A 109 5.37 12.48 -28.51
N GLY A 110 6.66 12.79 -28.49
CA GLY A 110 7.14 14.13 -28.76
C GLY A 110 7.66 14.93 -27.55
N LYS A 111 7.47 16.24 -27.57
CA LYS A 111 7.91 17.17 -26.51
C LYS A 111 7.10 16.95 -25.24
N MET A 112 7.76 16.88 -24.08
CA MET A 112 7.09 16.77 -22.79
C MET A 112 6.11 17.94 -22.60
N ARG A 113 4.80 17.62 -22.54
CA ARG A 113 3.71 18.59 -22.39
C ARG A 113 3.00 18.46 -21.03
N GLY A 114 3.67 17.84 -20.03
CA GLY A 114 3.13 17.72 -18.68
C GLY A 114 1.79 16.99 -18.66
N PHE A 115 0.77 17.63 -18.14
CA PHE A 115 -0.57 17.09 -17.96
C PHE A 115 -1.18 16.45 -19.22
N GLU A 116 -0.93 17.01 -20.41
CA GLU A 116 -1.47 16.45 -21.66
C GLU A 116 -0.85 15.11 -22.05
N ASP A 117 0.39 14.84 -21.66
CA ASP A 117 1.09 13.58 -21.94
C ASP A 117 0.54 12.41 -21.14
N THR A 118 -0.27 12.67 -20.10
CA THR A 118 -0.88 11.64 -19.25
C THR A 118 -2.26 11.18 -19.72
N ARG A 119 -2.84 11.82 -20.74
CA ARG A 119 -4.17 11.49 -21.29
C ARG A 119 -4.27 10.01 -21.66
N GLY A 120 -5.41 9.40 -21.29
CA GLY A 120 -5.66 7.98 -21.55
C GLY A 120 -5.02 7.03 -20.52
N THR A 121 -4.41 7.55 -19.47
CA THR A 121 -3.89 6.77 -18.34
C THR A 121 -4.74 6.98 -17.09
N LEU A 122 -4.71 6.02 -16.16
CA LEU A 122 -5.50 6.12 -14.93
C LEU A 122 -5.03 7.26 -14.01
N ILE A 123 -3.77 7.66 -14.05
CA ILE A 123 -3.29 8.84 -13.31
C ILE A 123 -3.91 10.14 -13.84
N TYR A 124 -4.28 10.20 -15.11
CA TYR A 124 -4.98 11.35 -15.69
C TYR A 124 -6.34 11.58 -15.03
N GLU A 125 -7.05 10.52 -14.67
CA GLU A 125 -8.32 10.64 -13.94
C GLU A 125 -8.10 11.26 -12.55
N VAL A 126 -7.00 10.89 -11.86
CA VAL A 126 -6.62 11.54 -10.61
C VAL A 126 -6.39 13.04 -10.80
N PHE A 127 -5.68 13.44 -11.87
CA PHE A 127 -5.42 14.85 -12.15
C PHE A 127 -6.70 15.65 -12.44
N LYS A 128 -7.65 15.08 -13.19
CA LYS A 128 -8.96 15.72 -13.42
C LYS A 128 -9.73 15.95 -12.11
N ILE A 129 -9.73 14.96 -11.23
CA ILE A 129 -10.38 15.07 -9.92
C ILE A 129 -9.68 16.13 -9.07
N MET A 130 -8.33 16.19 -9.09
CA MET A 130 -7.56 17.23 -8.41
C MET A 130 -7.86 18.63 -8.94
N GLU A 131 -7.98 18.79 -10.26
CA GLU A 131 -8.32 20.05 -10.90
C GLU A 131 -9.71 20.54 -10.50
N THR A 132 -10.68 19.63 -10.51
CA THR A 132 -12.10 19.92 -10.20
C THR A 132 -12.32 20.23 -8.72
N HIS A 133 -11.83 19.36 -7.83
CA HIS A 133 -12.17 19.39 -6.40
C HIS A 133 -11.16 20.12 -5.52
N ARG A 134 -9.92 20.31 -6.01
CA ARG A 134 -8.85 21.05 -5.31
C ARG A 134 -8.63 20.59 -3.86
N PRO A 135 -8.45 19.27 -3.59
CA PRO A 135 -8.21 18.81 -2.23
C PRO A 135 -6.96 19.47 -1.63
N LYS A 136 -6.96 19.72 -0.31
CA LYS A 136 -5.83 20.35 0.40
C LYS A 136 -4.56 19.52 0.29
N VAL A 137 -4.73 18.19 0.32
CA VAL A 137 -3.64 17.22 0.29
C VAL A 137 -3.94 16.11 -0.71
N VAL A 138 -2.91 15.65 -1.43
CA VAL A 138 -2.98 14.45 -2.26
C VAL A 138 -1.83 13.53 -1.88
N LEU A 139 -2.15 12.26 -1.62
CA LEU A 139 -1.20 11.20 -1.28
C LEU A 139 -1.23 10.11 -2.35
N LEU A 140 -0.16 10.01 -3.12
CA LEU A 140 -0.04 9.02 -4.18
C LEU A 140 1.02 7.98 -3.83
N GLU A 141 0.73 6.73 -4.17
CA GLU A 141 1.67 5.60 -4.01
C GLU A 141 1.87 4.88 -5.33
N ASN A 142 3.09 4.41 -5.55
CA ASN A 142 3.39 3.52 -6.66
C ASN A 142 4.63 2.66 -6.36
N VAL A 143 4.84 1.62 -7.16
CA VAL A 143 6.01 0.75 -7.05
C VAL A 143 7.32 1.53 -7.28
N LYS A 144 8.42 1.14 -6.61
CA LYS A 144 9.75 1.75 -6.78
C LYS A 144 10.17 1.87 -8.25
N HIS A 145 9.73 0.90 -9.09
CA HIS A 145 10.10 0.87 -10.50
C HIS A 145 9.66 2.13 -11.27
N LEU A 146 8.62 2.84 -10.81
CA LEU A 146 8.17 4.11 -11.41
C LEU A 146 9.31 5.13 -11.53
N ARG A 147 10.25 5.16 -10.56
CA ARG A 147 11.44 6.04 -10.59
C ARG A 147 12.32 5.81 -11.82
N TYR A 148 12.38 4.55 -12.29
CA TYR A 148 13.27 4.15 -13.38
C TYR A 148 12.53 3.90 -14.70
N HIS A 149 11.19 3.88 -14.64
CA HIS A 149 10.35 3.64 -15.81
C HIS A 149 10.65 4.69 -16.89
N ASP A 150 10.86 4.22 -18.12
CA ASP A 150 11.23 5.06 -19.26
C ASP A 150 12.38 6.04 -18.92
N LYS A 151 13.47 5.52 -18.36
CA LYS A 151 14.65 6.31 -17.93
C LYS A 151 14.29 7.46 -16.97
N GLY A 152 13.26 7.27 -16.13
CA GLY A 152 12.76 8.26 -15.17
C GLY A 152 11.84 9.33 -15.77
N ARG A 153 11.50 9.24 -17.05
CA ARG A 153 10.64 10.21 -17.73
C ARG A 153 9.23 10.18 -17.17
N THR A 154 8.68 8.99 -16.95
CA THR A 154 7.33 8.81 -16.41
C THR A 154 7.13 9.55 -15.09
N LEU A 155 8.03 9.38 -14.13
CA LEU A 155 7.93 10.07 -12.85
C LEU A 155 8.06 11.59 -13.02
N ARG A 156 8.97 12.07 -13.89
CA ARG A 156 9.13 13.51 -14.15
C ARG A 156 7.85 14.15 -14.71
N VAL A 157 7.18 13.48 -15.67
CA VAL A 157 5.90 13.96 -16.22
C VAL A 157 4.84 14.04 -15.12
N ILE A 158 4.72 13.01 -14.28
CA ILE A 158 3.77 13.02 -13.16
C ILE A 158 4.05 14.21 -12.23
N LEU A 159 5.30 14.39 -11.79
CA LEU A 159 5.66 15.47 -10.87
C LEU A 159 5.40 16.83 -11.49
N GLN A 160 5.76 17.03 -12.75
CA GLN A 160 5.50 18.27 -13.47
C GLN A 160 4.00 18.58 -13.60
N SER A 161 3.18 17.56 -13.95
CA SER A 161 1.72 17.74 -14.05
C SER A 161 1.11 18.14 -12.70
N LEU A 162 1.60 17.59 -11.60
CA LEU A 162 1.15 17.94 -10.25
C LEU A 162 1.54 19.37 -9.87
N GLU A 163 2.73 19.84 -10.28
CA GLU A 163 3.19 21.22 -10.09
C GLU A 163 2.39 22.20 -10.96
N GLU A 164 2.08 21.84 -12.21
CA GLU A 164 1.23 22.62 -13.14
C GLU A 164 -0.19 22.80 -12.57
N LEU A 165 -0.71 21.81 -11.83
CA LEU A 165 -1.96 21.94 -11.08
C LEU A 165 -1.85 22.88 -9.86
N GLY A 166 -0.70 23.47 -9.60
CA GLY A 166 -0.47 24.45 -8.52
C GLY A 166 -0.24 23.84 -7.15
N TYR A 167 0.21 22.59 -7.07
CA TYR A 167 0.56 21.94 -5.81
C TYR A 167 2.04 22.05 -5.49
N HIS A 168 2.37 22.17 -4.21
CA HIS A 168 3.72 21.90 -3.72
C HIS A 168 3.94 20.39 -3.70
N VAL A 169 4.81 19.88 -4.55
CA VAL A 169 5.05 18.44 -4.71
C VAL A 169 6.30 18.02 -3.96
N ARG A 170 6.20 16.96 -3.15
CA ARG A 170 7.33 16.30 -2.51
C ARG A 170 7.19 14.79 -2.71
N TRP A 171 8.28 14.13 -2.99
CA TRP A 171 8.29 12.69 -3.15
C TRP A 171 9.55 12.05 -2.58
N THR A 172 9.44 10.79 -2.21
CA THR A 172 10.57 9.97 -1.74
C THR A 172 10.29 8.50 -1.98
N ILE A 173 11.28 7.64 -1.73
CA ILE A 173 11.08 6.21 -1.66
C ILE A 173 11.09 5.81 -0.19
N LEU A 174 10.00 5.20 0.27
CA LEU A 174 9.87 4.64 1.61
C LEU A 174 9.88 3.12 1.55
N ASN A 175 10.44 2.49 2.59
CA ASN A 175 10.44 1.04 2.74
C ASN A 175 9.52 0.64 3.91
N ALA A 176 8.61 -0.30 3.68
CA ALA A 176 7.69 -0.80 4.70
C ALA A 176 8.41 -1.28 5.97
N SER A 177 9.61 -1.85 5.84
CA SER A 177 10.42 -2.29 6.97
C SER A 177 10.77 -1.18 7.98
N ASN A 178 10.68 0.08 7.58
CA ASN A 178 10.91 1.22 8.46
C ASN A 178 9.64 1.63 9.26
N PHE A 179 8.54 0.90 9.09
CA PHE A 179 7.26 1.21 9.72
C PHE A 179 6.71 0.06 10.56
N GLY A 180 7.60 -0.77 11.10
CA GLY A 180 7.25 -1.82 12.06
C GLY A 180 6.70 -3.11 11.45
N VAL A 181 6.89 -3.34 10.15
CA VAL A 181 6.57 -4.62 9.49
C VAL A 181 7.81 -5.23 8.86
N PRO A 182 7.99 -6.57 8.91
CA PRO A 182 9.20 -7.23 8.44
C PRO A 182 9.17 -7.48 6.92
N GLN A 183 8.96 -6.42 6.14
CA GLN A 183 8.88 -6.55 4.68
C GLN A 183 9.72 -5.50 3.97
N ASN A 184 10.67 -5.95 3.13
CA ASN A 184 11.41 -5.08 2.22
C ASN A 184 10.52 -4.72 1.02
N ARG A 185 9.66 -3.72 1.22
CA ARG A 185 8.71 -3.21 0.23
C ARG A 185 8.92 -1.73 0.02
N GLU A 186 9.71 -1.40 -1.00
CA GLU A 186 10.01 -0.01 -1.36
C GLU A 186 8.94 0.55 -2.30
N ARG A 187 8.45 1.75 -1.98
CA ARG A 187 7.40 2.45 -2.74
C ARG A 187 7.76 3.91 -2.96
N VAL A 188 7.44 4.41 -4.13
CA VAL A 188 7.43 5.85 -4.40
C VAL A 188 6.20 6.42 -3.70
N ILE A 189 6.42 7.39 -2.84
CA ILE A 189 5.37 8.15 -2.15
C ILE A 189 5.48 9.59 -2.62
N ILE A 190 4.36 10.15 -3.08
CA ILE A 190 4.24 11.54 -3.50
C ILE A 190 3.19 12.20 -2.62
N VAL A 191 3.55 13.29 -1.96
CA VAL A 191 2.64 14.13 -1.19
C VAL A 191 2.57 15.50 -1.86
N CYS A 192 1.35 15.89 -2.24
CA CYS A 192 1.05 17.19 -2.83
C CYS A 192 0.19 17.99 -1.87
N THR A 193 0.46 19.27 -1.74
CA THR A 193 -0.21 20.17 -0.79
C THR A 193 -0.43 21.54 -1.41
N LEU A 194 -1.55 22.21 -1.09
CA LEU A 194 -1.86 23.53 -1.65
C LEU A 194 -1.19 24.69 -0.91
N GLN A 195 -1.02 24.59 0.42
CA GLN A 195 -0.61 25.75 1.23
C GLN A 195 0.90 25.89 1.40
N LYS A 196 1.58 24.80 1.71
CA LYS A 196 3.03 24.78 1.99
C LYS A 196 3.59 23.38 1.71
N PRO A 197 4.88 23.26 1.37
CA PRO A 197 5.47 21.96 1.05
C PRO A 197 5.49 21.03 2.27
N PHE A 198 5.18 19.75 2.05
CA PHE A 198 5.33 18.68 3.03
C PHE A 198 6.82 18.34 3.26
N SER A 199 7.19 17.94 4.47
CA SER A 199 8.52 17.44 4.76
C SER A 199 8.47 15.97 5.19
N PHE A 200 9.25 15.11 4.55
CA PHE A 200 9.46 13.72 4.97
C PHE A 200 10.47 13.57 6.12
N VAL A 201 11.26 14.61 6.41
CA VAL A 201 12.34 14.54 7.43
C VAL A 201 11.83 14.17 8.82
N PRO A 202 10.73 14.74 9.33
CA PRO A 202 10.23 14.41 10.66
C PRO A 202 9.37 13.14 10.70
N LEU A 203 9.26 12.39 9.59
CA LEU A 203 8.44 11.19 9.55
C LEU A 203 8.98 10.15 10.54
N ALA A 204 8.13 9.75 11.48
CA ALA A 204 8.47 8.76 12.49
C ALA A 204 8.70 7.39 11.83
N MET A 205 9.94 6.95 11.81
CA MET A 205 10.34 5.62 11.35
C MET A 205 10.83 4.78 12.53
N CYS A 206 10.58 3.47 12.49
CA CYS A 206 11.11 2.56 13.49
C CYS A 206 12.63 2.41 13.33
N HIS A 207 13.38 2.76 14.36
CA HIS A 207 14.84 2.59 14.36
C HIS A 207 15.24 1.12 14.54
N ASN A 208 14.45 0.35 15.30
CA ASN A 208 14.68 -1.08 15.47
C ASN A 208 13.99 -1.85 14.37
N ARG A 209 14.79 -2.56 13.57
CA ARG A 209 14.27 -3.43 12.52
C ARG A 209 13.59 -4.64 13.16
N VAL A 210 12.31 -4.82 12.88
CA VAL A 210 11.57 -6.05 13.21
C VAL A 210 12.00 -7.18 12.26
N VAL A 211 11.99 -8.41 12.74
CA VAL A 211 12.35 -9.59 11.94
C VAL A 211 11.11 -10.43 11.63
N LEU A 212 11.18 -11.18 10.55
CA LEU A 212 10.05 -11.94 10.05
C LEU A 212 9.55 -12.98 11.06
N ARG A 213 10.45 -13.64 11.80
CA ARG A 213 10.10 -14.68 12.78
C ARG A 213 9.08 -14.22 13.82
N ASP A 214 9.10 -12.95 14.20
CA ASP A 214 8.20 -12.38 15.21
C ASP A 214 6.76 -12.23 14.71
N PHE A 215 6.55 -12.43 13.41
CA PHE A 215 5.27 -12.31 12.71
C PHE A 215 4.75 -13.66 12.20
N LEU A 216 5.46 -14.75 12.47
CA LEU A 216 5.10 -16.10 11.98
C LEU A 216 4.24 -16.86 13.00
N ASP A 217 3.30 -17.62 12.45
CA ASP A 217 2.51 -18.55 13.20
C ASP A 217 3.41 -19.69 13.70
N GLN A 218 3.21 -20.09 14.97
CA GLN A 218 3.99 -21.20 15.58
C GLN A 218 3.40 -22.55 15.20
N GLU A 219 2.09 -22.59 14.99
CA GLU A 219 1.32 -23.81 14.68
C GLU A 219 0.38 -23.51 13.50
N GLY A 220 0.01 -24.56 12.76
CA GLY A 220 -0.91 -24.45 11.63
C GLY A 220 -0.52 -25.33 10.47
N GLU A 221 -1.29 -25.24 9.40
CA GLU A 221 -1.00 -25.93 8.13
C GLU A 221 -0.03 -25.09 7.29
N PHE A 222 1.19 -25.60 7.09
CA PHE A 222 2.22 -24.93 6.33
C PHE A 222 2.55 -25.65 5.02
N GLU A 223 2.76 -24.88 3.95
CA GLU A 223 3.29 -25.39 2.69
C GLU A 223 4.81 -25.52 2.78
N TYR A 224 5.28 -26.71 3.10
CA TYR A 224 6.72 -27.03 3.15
C TYR A 224 7.31 -27.29 1.77
N MET A 225 8.61 -27.00 1.63
CA MET A 225 9.32 -27.29 0.39
C MET A 225 9.59 -28.78 0.26
N THR A 226 9.07 -29.36 -0.81
CA THR A 226 9.29 -30.78 -1.16
C THR A 226 10.40 -30.98 -2.21
N ASP A 227 10.72 -29.94 -2.98
CA ASP A 227 11.83 -29.98 -3.93
C ASP A 227 13.19 -30.00 -3.20
N ALA A 228 14.21 -30.58 -3.83
CA ALA A 228 15.58 -30.49 -3.35
C ALA A 228 16.05 -29.02 -3.31
N TYR A 229 16.71 -28.65 -2.23
CA TYR A 229 17.24 -27.31 -2.01
C TYR A 229 18.62 -27.34 -1.35
N THR A 230 19.32 -26.24 -1.42
CA THR A 230 20.63 -26.04 -0.79
C THR A 230 20.54 -24.85 0.14
N LEU A 231 20.94 -25.04 1.40
CA LEU A 231 21.13 -23.96 2.35
C LEU A 231 22.59 -23.50 2.34
N LEU A 232 22.80 -22.21 2.51
CA LEU A 232 24.12 -21.63 2.57
C LEU A 232 24.76 -21.87 3.95
N PRO A 233 26.06 -22.25 4.00
CA PRO A 233 26.75 -22.44 5.29
C PRO A 233 26.96 -21.12 6.05
N LYS A 234 26.98 -20.00 5.35
CA LYS A 234 27.05 -18.65 5.91
C LYS A 234 26.03 -17.74 5.27
N THR A 235 25.35 -16.95 6.05
CA THR A 235 24.37 -15.97 5.59
C THR A 235 24.83 -14.56 6.00
N THR A 236 24.40 -13.56 5.21
CA THR A 236 24.72 -12.16 5.47
C THR A 236 23.45 -11.33 5.47
N LEU A 237 23.27 -10.49 6.48
CA LEU A 237 22.23 -9.48 6.50
C LEU A 237 22.57 -8.40 5.47
N GLN A 238 21.67 -8.21 4.49
CA GLN A 238 21.80 -7.18 3.48
C GLN A 238 21.29 -5.83 4.01
N ASP A 239 21.70 -4.72 3.40
CA ASP A 239 21.20 -3.37 3.74
C ASP A 239 19.68 -3.28 3.65
N SER A 240 19.08 -4.03 2.72
CA SER A 240 17.63 -4.16 2.55
C SER A 240 16.92 -4.86 3.73
N GLY A 241 17.67 -5.49 4.63
CA GLY A 241 17.16 -6.34 5.71
C GLY A 241 16.92 -7.79 5.31
N LEU A 242 17.09 -8.14 4.06
CA LEU A 242 16.99 -9.51 3.58
C LEU A 242 18.20 -10.33 4.04
N ILE A 243 17.94 -11.60 4.38
CA ILE A 243 18.99 -12.61 4.58
C ILE A 243 18.71 -13.74 3.58
N PHE A 244 19.58 -13.85 2.58
CA PHE A 244 19.51 -14.94 1.62
C PHE A 244 20.08 -16.21 2.26
N ALA A 245 19.22 -17.22 2.48
CA ALA A 245 19.57 -18.43 3.24
C ALA A 245 19.81 -19.65 2.35
N GLY A 246 19.34 -19.64 1.11
CA GLY A 246 19.49 -20.78 0.22
C GLY A 246 18.65 -20.70 -1.05
N TYR A 247 18.57 -21.80 -1.76
CA TYR A 247 17.88 -21.86 -3.05
C TYR A 247 17.37 -23.27 -3.35
N ARG A 248 16.30 -23.35 -4.14
CA ARG A 248 15.85 -24.61 -4.76
C ARG A 248 16.86 -25.04 -5.81
N ASN A 249 17.17 -26.32 -5.86
CA ASN A 249 18.12 -26.89 -6.82
C ASN A 249 17.52 -26.95 -8.24
N LYS A 250 17.14 -25.77 -8.77
CA LYS A 250 16.63 -25.59 -10.12
C LYS A 250 17.63 -24.77 -10.94
N ARG A 251 17.42 -24.78 -12.25
CA ARG A 251 18.29 -24.07 -13.21
C ARG A 251 18.56 -22.63 -12.77
N ILE A 252 19.82 -22.25 -12.69
CA ILE A 252 20.28 -20.92 -12.38
C ILE A 252 19.91 -19.92 -13.48
N ARG A 253 19.75 -18.65 -13.11
CA ARG A 253 19.36 -17.58 -14.04
C ARG A 253 20.49 -17.21 -15.00
N THR A 254 21.73 -17.19 -14.52
CA THR A 254 22.90 -16.72 -15.27
C THR A 254 23.87 -17.87 -15.42
N VAL A 255 24.16 -18.25 -16.67
CA VAL A 255 25.12 -19.31 -17.00
C VAL A 255 26.55 -18.83 -16.69
N GLY A 256 27.37 -19.71 -16.13
CA GLY A 256 28.78 -19.45 -15.84
C GLY A 256 29.07 -18.75 -14.51
N VAL A 257 28.04 -18.41 -13.74
CA VAL A 257 28.21 -17.86 -12.38
C VAL A 257 28.28 -19.01 -11.37
N ASN A 258 29.35 -19.04 -10.58
CA ASN A 258 29.52 -20.03 -9.52
C ASN A 258 28.44 -19.84 -8.45
N PRO A 259 27.62 -20.85 -8.14
CA PRO A 259 26.59 -20.76 -7.10
C PRO A 259 27.14 -20.56 -5.69
N ASP A 260 28.42 -20.81 -5.44
CA ASP A 260 29.06 -20.65 -4.12
C ASP A 260 29.54 -19.23 -3.82
N THR A 261 29.22 -18.27 -4.66
CA THR A 261 29.60 -16.87 -4.46
C THR A 261 28.68 -16.14 -3.50
N LEU A 262 29.19 -15.09 -2.83
CA LEU A 262 28.43 -14.20 -1.94
C LEU A 262 27.28 -13.43 -2.63
N HIS A 263 27.17 -13.52 -3.97
CA HIS A 263 26.15 -12.85 -4.78
C HIS A 263 25.04 -13.80 -5.25
N LEU A 264 24.83 -14.91 -4.59
CA LEU A 264 23.90 -15.99 -4.96
C LEU A 264 22.46 -15.52 -5.21
N SER A 265 21.98 -14.52 -4.47
CA SER A 265 20.63 -14.00 -4.66
C SER A 265 20.35 -13.47 -6.07
N ARG A 266 21.36 -13.01 -6.81
CA ARG A 266 21.22 -12.52 -8.19
C ARG A 266 21.21 -13.65 -9.23
N VAL A 267 21.81 -14.78 -8.91
CA VAL A 267 21.93 -15.94 -9.80
C VAL A 267 20.62 -16.68 -9.91
N HIS A 268 19.87 -16.78 -8.82
CA HIS A 268 18.61 -17.50 -8.77
C HIS A 268 17.43 -16.60 -9.06
N LYS A 269 16.42 -17.12 -9.79
CA LYS A 269 15.13 -16.44 -9.93
C LYS A 269 14.46 -16.30 -8.56
N GLN A 270 13.73 -15.21 -8.34
CA GLN A 270 13.06 -14.92 -7.08
C GLN A 270 12.27 -16.10 -6.50
N PRO A 271 11.45 -16.84 -7.27
CA PRO A 271 10.69 -17.98 -6.75
C PRO A 271 11.54 -19.18 -6.29
N ASN A 272 12.82 -19.20 -6.63
CA ASN A 272 13.75 -20.25 -6.22
C ASN A 272 14.61 -19.88 -5.01
N ARG A 273 14.48 -18.65 -4.51
CA ARG A 273 15.25 -18.18 -3.36
C ARG A 273 14.59 -18.56 -2.05
N ILE A 274 15.41 -18.82 -1.04
CA ILE A 274 15.01 -19.07 0.34
C ILE A 274 15.57 -17.92 1.17
N TYR A 275 14.74 -17.29 1.98
CA TYR A 275 15.14 -16.19 2.85
C TYR A 275 15.02 -16.61 4.31
N SER A 276 15.96 -16.19 5.16
CA SER A 276 15.87 -16.47 6.60
C SER A 276 14.80 -15.63 7.26
N ALA A 277 14.06 -16.25 8.17
CA ALA A 277 13.10 -15.56 9.03
C ALA A 277 13.76 -14.60 10.04
N ASP A 278 15.09 -14.63 10.18
CA ASP A 278 15.89 -13.68 11.00
C ASP A 278 16.08 -12.32 10.33
N GLY A 279 15.74 -12.22 9.05
CA GLY A 279 15.67 -10.98 8.31
C GLY A 279 14.23 -10.53 8.05
N VAL A 280 14.05 -9.74 6.99
CA VAL A 280 12.71 -9.34 6.52
C VAL A 280 12.31 -10.17 5.30
N HIS A 281 11.01 -10.23 5.01
CA HIS A 281 10.48 -10.86 3.81
C HIS A 281 10.62 -9.91 2.59
N PRO A 282 10.91 -10.40 1.39
CA PRO A 282 10.78 -9.60 0.17
C PRO A 282 9.36 -9.06 -0.01
N ALA A 283 9.20 -8.02 -0.84
CA ALA A 283 7.88 -7.49 -1.16
C ALA A 283 6.95 -8.58 -1.67
N LEU A 284 5.76 -8.70 -1.08
CA LEU A 284 4.71 -9.59 -1.57
C LEU A 284 4.34 -9.16 -3.00
N PRO A 285 4.39 -10.07 -3.98
CA PRO A 285 3.94 -9.78 -5.33
C PRO A 285 2.43 -9.82 -5.44
N SER A 286 1.90 -9.26 -6.52
CA SER A 286 0.49 -9.25 -6.85
C SER A 286 0.00 -10.50 -7.59
N GLN A 287 0.89 -11.46 -7.84
CA GLN A 287 0.57 -12.67 -8.60
C GLN A 287 0.57 -13.90 -7.70
N GLU A 288 -0.51 -14.64 -7.72
CA GLU A 288 -0.71 -15.84 -6.90
C GLU A 288 0.39 -16.89 -7.06
N SER A 289 0.75 -17.24 -8.28
CA SER A 289 1.70 -18.32 -8.58
C SER A 289 3.13 -18.06 -8.06
N SER A 290 3.47 -16.81 -7.74
CA SER A 290 4.76 -16.38 -7.18
C SER A 290 4.61 -15.66 -5.85
N GLY A 291 3.39 -15.63 -5.27
CA GLY A 291 2.98 -14.72 -4.21
C GLY A 291 3.77 -14.81 -2.92
N ARG A 292 4.26 -16.00 -2.58
CA ARG A 292 4.97 -16.23 -1.34
C ARG A 292 6.35 -16.78 -1.64
N PHE A 293 7.37 -16.11 -1.14
CA PHE A 293 8.72 -16.63 -1.24
C PHE A 293 8.98 -17.66 -0.16
N TRP A 294 9.93 -18.55 -0.42
CA TRP A 294 10.34 -19.56 0.54
C TRP A 294 11.11 -18.91 1.69
N ILE A 295 10.79 -19.31 2.90
CA ILE A 295 11.46 -18.86 4.13
C ILE A 295 12.05 -20.05 4.87
N LEU A 296 13.21 -19.83 5.46
CA LEU A 296 13.82 -20.73 6.43
C LEU A 296 13.45 -20.23 7.83
N ASN A 297 12.66 -21.04 8.54
CA ASN A 297 12.27 -20.79 9.93
C ASN A 297 12.45 -22.05 10.76
N ALA A 298 13.14 -21.97 11.88
CA ALA A 298 13.39 -23.10 12.79
C ALA A 298 13.91 -24.37 12.07
N GLY A 299 14.82 -24.22 11.11
CA GLY A 299 15.39 -25.33 10.35
C GLY A 299 14.50 -25.91 9.23
N GLN A 300 13.30 -25.41 9.05
CA GLN A 300 12.36 -25.85 8.02
C GLN A 300 12.17 -24.77 6.93
N VAL A 301 12.00 -25.22 5.69
CA VAL A 301 11.74 -24.32 4.55
C VAL A 301 10.27 -24.42 4.16
N ARG A 302 9.55 -23.32 4.30
CA ARG A 302 8.12 -23.19 4.03
C ARG A 302 7.74 -21.88 3.37
N LYS A 303 6.51 -21.77 2.92
CA LYS A 303 5.92 -20.49 2.51
C LYS A 303 5.20 -19.81 3.67
N LEU A 304 4.91 -18.54 3.51
CA LEU A 304 4.00 -17.84 4.42
C LEU A 304 2.57 -18.37 4.28
N THR A 305 1.83 -18.38 5.37
CA THR A 305 0.38 -18.52 5.34
C THR A 305 -0.27 -17.23 4.82
N LEU A 306 -1.54 -17.31 4.46
CA LEU A 306 -2.29 -16.13 4.06
C LEU A 306 -2.38 -15.12 5.21
N GLY A 307 -2.64 -15.57 6.44
CA GLY A 307 -2.67 -14.72 7.63
C GLY A 307 -1.35 -13.97 7.85
N GLU A 308 -0.23 -14.68 7.71
CA GLU A 308 1.10 -14.07 7.80
C GLU A 308 1.33 -13.01 6.71
N CYS A 309 0.82 -13.23 5.48
CA CYS A 309 0.91 -12.22 4.41
C CYS A 309 0.17 -10.94 4.77
N TYR A 310 -1.04 -11.02 5.34
CA TYR A 310 -1.78 -9.85 5.80
C TYR A 310 -1.06 -9.15 6.97
N ARG A 311 -0.55 -9.93 7.93
CA ARG A 311 0.18 -9.42 9.10
C ARG A 311 1.43 -8.63 8.72
N ILE A 312 2.24 -9.12 7.76
CA ILE A 312 3.44 -8.39 7.29
C ILE A 312 3.13 -7.19 6.38
N MET A 313 1.87 -6.98 6.02
CA MET A 313 1.37 -5.74 5.40
C MET A 313 0.76 -4.78 6.41
N GLY A 314 0.63 -5.22 7.67
CA GLY A 314 0.08 -4.43 8.77
C GLY A 314 -1.44 -4.41 8.83
N PHE A 315 -2.11 -5.37 8.20
CA PHE A 315 -3.54 -5.57 8.39
C PHE A 315 -3.81 -6.18 9.77
N PRO A 316 -4.88 -5.75 10.46
CA PRO A 316 -5.30 -6.33 11.73
C PRO A 316 -5.73 -7.80 11.59
N GLU A 317 -5.66 -8.57 12.68
CA GLU A 317 -6.01 -10.00 12.66
C GLU A 317 -7.50 -10.24 12.34
N ASN A 318 -8.37 -9.33 12.78
CA ASN A 318 -9.81 -9.38 12.50
C ASN A 318 -10.19 -8.85 11.12
N PHE A 319 -9.22 -8.61 10.22
CA PHE A 319 -9.50 -8.19 8.86
C PHE A 319 -10.19 -9.32 8.07
N CYS A 320 -11.42 -9.06 7.63
CA CYS A 320 -12.21 -10.01 6.84
C CYS A 320 -11.59 -10.22 5.45
N ARG A 321 -11.45 -11.48 5.06
CA ARG A 321 -10.88 -11.89 3.78
C ARG A 321 -11.95 -12.66 3.00
N THR A 322 -12.28 -12.21 1.79
CA THR A 322 -13.32 -12.81 0.95
C THR A 322 -12.75 -13.34 -0.36
N GLY A 323 -13.52 -14.16 -1.05
CA GLY A 323 -13.14 -14.73 -2.34
C GLY A 323 -12.20 -15.94 -2.25
N ALA A 324 -11.78 -16.44 -3.42
CA ALA A 324 -10.87 -17.56 -3.52
C ALA A 324 -9.49 -17.24 -2.94
N ILE A 325 -8.80 -18.23 -2.39
CA ILE A 325 -7.50 -18.07 -1.72
C ILE A 325 -6.45 -17.37 -2.60
N GLY A 326 -6.44 -17.65 -3.91
CA GLY A 326 -5.56 -17.01 -4.86
C GLY A 326 -5.84 -15.53 -5.06
N GLU A 327 -7.11 -15.15 -5.05
CA GLU A 327 -7.52 -13.75 -5.09
C GLU A 327 -7.09 -13.01 -3.84
N GLN A 328 -7.23 -13.62 -2.67
CA GLN A 328 -6.79 -13.03 -1.40
C GLN A 328 -5.29 -12.76 -1.39
N TYR A 329 -4.44 -13.66 -1.93
CA TYR A 329 -3.01 -13.39 -2.10
C TYR A 329 -2.76 -12.24 -3.08
N ARG A 330 -3.50 -12.17 -4.19
CA ARG A 330 -3.42 -11.07 -5.15
C ARG A 330 -3.82 -9.75 -4.52
N GLN A 331 -4.90 -9.72 -3.79
CA GLN A 331 -5.43 -8.54 -3.09
C GLN A 331 -4.41 -7.98 -2.09
N VAL A 332 -3.87 -8.81 -1.19
CA VAL A 332 -2.88 -8.34 -0.19
C VAL A 332 -1.56 -7.90 -0.85
N GLY A 333 -1.13 -8.57 -1.93
CA GLY A 333 0.07 -8.19 -2.68
C GLY A 333 -0.07 -6.84 -3.40
N ASN A 334 -1.28 -6.52 -3.88
CA ASN A 334 -1.58 -5.23 -4.51
C ASN A 334 -1.77 -4.09 -3.49
N SER A 335 -2.04 -4.40 -2.24
CA SER A 335 -2.33 -3.39 -1.24
C SER A 335 -1.10 -2.56 -0.83
N VAL A 336 -1.35 -1.48 -0.10
CA VAL A 336 -0.34 -0.64 0.53
C VAL A 336 0.00 -1.13 1.94
N CYS A 337 1.18 -0.79 2.43
CA CYS A 337 1.57 -1.06 3.83
C CYS A 337 0.79 -0.12 4.76
N VAL A 338 -0.13 -0.68 5.55
CA VAL A 338 -1.04 0.09 6.42
C VAL A 338 -0.28 0.98 7.43
N PRO A 339 0.73 0.49 8.18
CA PRO A 339 1.46 1.34 9.13
C PRO A 339 2.22 2.50 8.48
N MET A 340 2.73 2.31 7.27
CA MET A 340 3.39 3.38 6.50
C MET A 340 2.41 4.49 6.14
N VAL A 341 1.22 4.13 5.63
CA VAL A 341 0.15 5.10 5.33
C VAL A 341 -0.28 5.84 6.59
N ALA A 342 -0.48 5.13 7.69
CA ALA A 342 -0.84 5.73 8.98
C ALA A 342 0.21 6.72 9.48
N ALA A 343 1.50 6.41 9.36
CA ALA A 343 2.58 7.30 9.73
C ALA A 343 2.59 8.58 8.88
N ILE A 344 2.42 8.44 7.56
CA ILE A 344 2.33 9.58 6.64
C ILE A 344 1.11 10.44 6.98
N GLY A 345 -0.06 9.84 7.19
CA GLY A 345 -1.30 10.54 7.54
C GLY A 345 -1.15 11.35 8.83
N ARG A 346 -0.58 10.74 9.89
CA ARG A 346 -0.28 11.45 11.15
C ARG A 346 0.68 12.61 10.95
N GLU A 347 1.70 12.45 10.12
CA GLU A 347 2.68 13.52 9.85
C GLU A 347 2.08 14.67 9.04
N ILE A 348 1.19 14.38 8.08
CA ILE A 348 0.41 15.38 7.33
C ILE A 348 -0.42 16.25 8.30
N VAL A 349 -1.11 15.63 9.25
CA VAL A 349 -1.90 16.33 10.29
C VAL A 349 -0.97 17.14 11.19
N LYS A 350 0.12 16.55 11.69
CA LYS A 350 1.09 17.19 12.57
C LYS A 350 1.74 18.42 11.96
N GLN A 351 2.01 18.40 10.66
CA GLN A 351 2.53 19.55 9.93
C GLN A 351 1.46 20.62 9.62
N GLY A 352 0.21 20.43 10.06
CA GLY A 352 -0.87 21.40 9.91
C GLY A 352 -1.37 21.57 8.48
N MET A 353 -1.29 20.52 7.66
CA MET A 353 -1.83 20.51 6.30
C MET A 353 -3.29 20.09 6.25
N LEU A 354 -3.74 19.42 7.30
CA LEU A 354 -5.12 19.04 7.57
C LEU A 354 -5.50 19.51 8.99
N PRO A 355 -6.80 19.71 9.28
CA PRO A 355 -7.23 20.14 10.60
C PRO A 355 -6.75 19.20 11.72
N SER A 356 -6.35 19.79 12.86
CA SER A 356 -6.06 19.05 14.10
C SER A 356 -7.33 18.92 14.95
N ALA A 357 -7.32 17.99 15.94
CA ALA A 357 -8.49 17.74 16.81
C ALA A 357 -9.02 18.97 17.55
N ASP A 358 -8.17 19.97 17.78
CA ASP A 358 -8.47 21.12 18.63
C ASP A 358 -8.96 22.37 17.85
N GLY A 359 -9.25 22.25 16.57
CA GLY A 359 -9.76 23.34 15.73
C GLY A 359 -8.86 24.59 15.63
N GLN A 360 -7.67 24.55 16.23
CA GLN A 360 -6.70 25.63 16.18
C GLN A 360 -5.59 25.31 15.18
N SER A 361 -5.44 26.15 14.18
CA SER A 361 -4.22 26.15 13.36
C SER A 361 -3.02 26.35 14.28
N PRO A 362 -1.91 25.60 14.13
CA PRO A 362 -0.73 25.84 14.93
C PRO A 362 -0.29 27.30 14.79
N PRO A 363 0.19 27.97 15.86
CA PRO A 363 0.62 29.35 15.80
C PRO A 363 1.75 29.48 14.75
N VAL A 364 1.58 30.45 13.87
CA VAL A 364 2.62 30.84 12.92
C VAL A 364 3.83 31.31 13.73
N SER A 365 4.91 30.54 13.75
CA SER A 365 6.16 30.97 14.39
C SER A 365 6.61 32.25 13.69
N PRO A 366 6.86 33.36 14.42
CA PRO A 366 7.36 34.57 13.82
C PRO A 366 8.73 34.30 13.19
N GLY A 367 8.85 34.51 11.90
CA GLY A 367 10.09 34.39 11.16
C GLY A 367 11.18 35.24 11.83
N LYS A 368 12.27 34.65 12.24
CA LYS A 368 13.47 35.35 12.61
C LYS A 368 14.02 36.04 11.36
N HIS A 369 13.73 37.33 11.20
CA HIS A 369 14.51 38.19 10.34
C HIS A 369 15.93 38.25 10.90
N SER A 370 16.84 37.52 10.31
CA SER A 370 18.26 37.72 10.50
C SER A 370 18.66 38.92 9.61
N LEU A 371 18.86 40.03 10.26
CA LEU A 371 19.58 41.17 9.69
C LEU A 371 21.01 40.70 9.39
N ALA A 372 21.42 40.75 8.15
CA ALA A 372 22.82 40.63 7.77
C ALA A 372 23.57 41.88 8.25
N PRO A 373 24.80 41.74 8.80
CA PRO A 373 25.67 42.89 8.99
C PRO A 373 26.28 43.30 7.65
N THR A 374 26.17 44.60 7.37
CA THR A 374 27.02 45.31 6.43
C THR A 374 28.45 45.34 6.94
N GLU A 375 29.40 44.78 6.18
CA GLU A 375 30.69 45.38 5.80
C GLU A 375 31.40 44.47 4.79
#